data_99493fe19ca5606ae44df6854309e104
#
_entry.id   99493fe19ca5606ae44df6854309e104
#
_cell.length_a   1.000
_cell.length_b   1.000
_cell.length_c   1.000
_cell.angle_alpha   90.00
_cell.angle_beta   90.00
_cell.angle_gamma   90.00
#
_symmetry.space_group_name_H-M   'P 1'
#
loop_
_entity.id
_entity.type
_entity.pdbx_description
1 polymer ?
#
loop_
_entity_poly.entity_id
_entity_poly.type
_entity_poly.pdbx_seq_one_letter_code
_entity_poly.pdbx_strand_id
1 'polypeptide(L)'
;MSGNRAEAAARKLLDEFGLDDVIDIDLQDIVYARNLLYRETPLGNCEGRIVFGKKGRAIITINSETTYPPRKRFSIAHELGHFELKHNVIHFDNVATLDYFKNGNQETEANEFAAELLIPKTKFNAEVAGKPFSPKLLEHLAEEFGTSISSILYRYIDVGPHPIAAVFSCNGKVMFMKKSPRYPRRFIDLTKLSVPHNSVAEEWFHDYTRYCESDIQDVDLNVWFDMSWHRETNDRFMPSCHEYCFISDLYNTVLSVIWED
;
A
#
# COMPACT_ATOMS: atom_id res chain seq x y z
N MET A 1 3.88 -22.76 -9.28
CA MET A 1 3.69 -21.50 -8.57
C MET A 1 2.66 -21.78 -7.48
N SER A 2 3.08 -21.97 -6.25
CA SER A 2 2.14 -22.11 -5.13
C SER A 2 1.54 -20.70 -4.91
N GLY A 3 0.27 -20.53 -5.29
CA GLY A 3 -0.46 -19.33 -4.91
C GLY A 3 -0.38 -19.19 -3.40
N ASN A 4 -0.06 -18.00 -2.94
CA ASN A 4 -0.05 -17.67 -1.53
C ASN A 4 -1.41 -18.09 -0.91
N ARG A 5 -1.37 -18.81 0.22
CA ARG A 5 -2.54 -19.32 0.94
C ARG A 5 -3.55 -18.21 1.23
N ALA A 6 -3.07 -17.04 1.62
CA ALA A 6 -3.89 -15.89 1.95
C ALA A 6 -4.64 -15.33 0.73
N GLU A 7 -3.94 -15.14 -0.38
CA GLU A 7 -4.57 -14.70 -1.64
C GLU A 7 -5.60 -15.73 -2.15
N ALA A 8 -5.30 -17.02 -2.04
CA ALA A 8 -6.23 -18.06 -2.45
C ALA A 8 -7.50 -18.06 -1.58
N ALA A 9 -7.37 -17.81 -0.27
CA ALA A 9 -8.51 -17.70 0.64
C ALA A 9 -9.37 -16.45 0.32
N ALA A 10 -8.75 -15.32 0.02
CA ALA A 10 -9.48 -14.10 -0.38
C ALA A 10 -10.25 -14.31 -1.69
N ARG A 11 -9.62 -14.89 -2.71
CA ARG A 11 -10.31 -15.22 -3.98
C ARG A 11 -11.47 -16.18 -3.77
N LYS A 12 -11.27 -17.22 -2.97
CA LYS A 12 -12.35 -18.16 -2.64
C LYS A 12 -13.53 -17.46 -1.96
N LEU A 13 -13.26 -16.49 -1.08
CA LEU A 13 -14.30 -15.68 -0.45
C LEU A 13 -15.08 -14.88 -1.49
N LEU A 14 -14.39 -14.21 -2.41
CA LEU A 14 -15.01 -13.45 -3.50
C LEU A 14 -15.89 -14.36 -4.37
N ASP A 15 -15.38 -15.50 -4.81
CA ASP A 15 -16.11 -16.50 -5.61
C ASP A 15 -17.36 -16.98 -4.89
N GLU A 16 -17.25 -17.30 -3.60
CA GLU A 16 -18.34 -17.82 -2.77
C GLU A 16 -19.51 -16.84 -2.62
N PHE A 17 -19.22 -15.54 -2.57
CA PHE A 17 -20.23 -14.48 -2.48
C PHE A 17 -20.62 -13.88 -3.84
N GLY A 18 -20.05 -14.38 -4.95
CA GLY A 18 -20.31 -13.84 -6.30
C GLY A 18 -19.84 -12.40 -6.46
N LEU A 19 -18.72 -12.05 -5.82
CA LEU A 19 -18.17 -10.69 -5.80
C LEU A 19 -17.00 -10.48 -6.77
N ASP A 20 -16.78 -11.42 -7.68
CA ASP A 20 -15.65 -11.38 -8.61
C ASP A 20 -15.65 -10.13 -9.49
N ASP A 21 -16.83 -9.60 -9.83
CA ASP A 21 -17.02 -8.41 -10.64
C ASP A 21 -17.34 -7.15 -9.83
N VAL A 22 -17.39 -7.24 -8.49
CA VAL A 22 -17.71 -6.11 -7.63
C VAL A 22 -16.43 -5.45 -7.12
N ILE A 23 -16.25 -4.14 -7.36
CA ILE A 23 -15.07 -3.40 -6.92
C ILE A 23 -15.28 -2.85 -5.49
N ASP A 24 -16.41 -2.18 -5.24
CA ASP A 24 -16.74 -1.65 -3.92
C ASP A 24 -17.59 -2.65 -3.12
N ILE A 25 -16.92 -3.46 -2.31
CA ILE A 25 -17.52 -4.53 -1.53
C ILE A 25 -17.90 -3.99 -0.14
N ASP A 26 -19.15 -4.21 0.29
CA ASP A 26 -19.51 -3.99 1.69
C ASP A 26 -18.98 -5.14 2.57
N LEU A 27 -17.91 -4.83 3.28
CA LEU A 27 -17.24 -5.81 4.14
C LEU A 27 -18.07 -6.20 5.37
N GLN A 28 -19.00 -5.34 5.84
CA GLN A 28 -19.85 -5.65 6.96
C GLN A 28 -20.87 -6.73 6.58
N ASP A 29 -21.37 -6.71 5.34
CA ASP A 29 -22.27 -7.75 4.84
C ASP A 29 -21.56 -9.11 4.82
N ILE A 30 -20.29 -9.16 4.43
CA ILE A 30 -19.50 -10.39 4.52
C ILE A 30 -19.33 -10.85 5.96
N VAL A 31 -19.03 -9.94 6.89
CA VAL A 31 -18.90 -10.25 8.32
C VAL A 31 -20.20 -10.89 8.84
N TYR A 32 -21.36 -10.31 8.54
CA TYR A 32 -22.65 -10.84 8.96
C TYR A 32 -23.00 -12.17 8.28
N ALA A 33 -22.69 -12.31 7.00
CA ALA A 33 -22.90 -13.56 6.26
C ALA A 33 -22.05 -14.73 6.81
N ARG A 34 -20.90 -14.42 7.40
CA ARG A 34 -20.07 -15.38 8.14
C ARG A 34 -20.55 -15.66 9.57
N ASN A 35 -21.70 -15.12 9.98
CA ASN A 35 -22.23 -15.19 11.35
C ASN A 35 -21.28 -14.61 12.40
N LEU A 36 -20.52 -13.60 12.02
CA LEU A 36 -19.65 -12.83 12.91
C LEU A 36 -20.42 -11.61 13.44
N LEU A 37 -20.01 -11.14 14.61
CA LEU A 37 -20.49 -9.87 15.14
C LEU A 37 -19.52 -8.75 14.75
N TYR A 38 -20.08 -7.62 14.34
CA TYR A 38 -19.34 -6.40 14.06
C TYR A 38 -19.71 -5.33 15.08
N ARG A 39 -18.71 -4.58 15.54
CA ARG A 39 -18.92 -3.38 16.36
C ARG A 39 -17.81 -2.38 16.20
N GLU A 40 -18.11 -1.12 16.49
CA GLU A 40 -17.14 -0.05 16.59
C GLU A 40 -17.08 0.47 18.01
N THR A 41 -15.89 0.59 18.56
CA THR A 41 -15.65 1.19 19.88
C THR A 41 -14.25 1.82 19.92
N PRO A 42 -13.98 2.79 20.82
CA PRO A 42 -12.62 3.26 21.01
C PRO A 42 -11.71 2.09 21.41
N LEU A 43 -10.58 1.96 20.69
CA LEU A 43 -9.58 0.91 20.94
C LEU A 43 -8.20 1.49 21.31
N GLY A 44 -8.10 2.81 21.52
CA GLY A 44 -6.82 3.47 21.75
C GLY A 44 -5.87 3.32 20.56
N ASN A 45 -4.70 2.74 20.80
CA ASN A 45 -3.69 2.57 19.76
C ASN A 45 -3.90 1.34 18.84
N CYS A 46 -5.06 0.68 18.92
CA CYS A 46 -5.38 -0.49 18.13
C CYS A 46 -6.39 -0.12 17.05
N GLU A 47 -6.20 -0.53 15.80
CA GLU A 47 -7.11 -0.24 14.68
C GLU A 47 -8.27 -1.22 14.60
N GLY A 48 -8.01 -2.48 14.91
CA GLY A 48 -8.99 -3.54 14.90
C GLY A 48 -8.59 -4.69 15.80
N ARG A 49 -9.51 -5.58 16.06
CA ARG A 49 -9.23 -6.86 16.71
C ARG A 49 -10.34 -7.87 16.42
N ILE A 50 -9.97 -9.12 16.30
CA ILE A 50 -10.90 -10.24 16.32
C ILE A 50 -10.80 -11.01 17.64
N VAL A 51 -11.93 -11.38 18.22
CA VAL A 51 -12.00 -12.23 19.40
C VAL A 51 -12.80 -13.48 19.07
N PHE A 52 -12.15 -14.62 19.13
CA PHE A 52 -12.76 -15.92 18.86
C PHE A 52 -13.53 -16.42 20.09
N GLY A 53 -14.77 -16.80 19.85
CA GLY A 53 -15.65 -17.40 20.83
C GLY A 53 -15.80 -18.90 20.64
N LYS A 54 -16.75 -19.49 21.37
CA LYS A 54 -17.07 -20.92 21.22
C LYS A 54 -17.89 -21.16 19.95
N LYS A 55 -17.78 -22.37 19.38
CA LYS A 55 -18.59 -22.83 18.22
C LYS A 55 -18.40 -22.01 16.95
N GLY A 56 -17.17 -21.55 16.67
CA GLY A 56 -16.85 -20.81 15.43
C GLY A 56 -17.41 -19.39 15.38
N ARG A 57 -17.91 -18.83 16.48
CA ARG A 57 -18.32 -17.43 16.56
C ARG A 57 -17.09 -16.55 16.80
N ALA A 58 -17.11 -15.36 16.25
CA ALA A 58 -16.13 -14.35 16.58
C ALA A 58 -16.76 -12.95 16.55
N ILE A 59 -16.06 -12.00 17.14
CA ILE A 59 -16.44 -10.59 17.16
C ILE A 59 -15.29 -9.80 16.55
N ILE A 60 -15.55 -9.10 15.46
CA ILE A 60 -14.66 -8.11 14.88
C ILE A 60 -15.01 -6.76 15.53
N THR A 61 -14.02 -6.12 16.10
CA THR A 61 -14.15 -4.79 16.70
C THR A 61 -13.19 -3.86 15.98
N ILE A 62 -13.69 -2.75 15.44
CA ILE A 62 -12.92 -1.73 14.76
C ILE A 62 -12.87 -0.46 15.61
N ASN A 63 -11.76 0.24 15.57
CA ASN A 63 -11.59 1.47 16.31
C ASN A 63 -12.51 2.56 15.76
N SER A 64 -13.45 3.03 16.60
CA SER A 64 -14.38 4.09 16.24
C SER A 64 -13.70 5.46 16.03
N GLU A 65 -12.49 5.64 16.57
CA GLU A 65 -11.70 6.88 16.43
C GLU A 65 -10.99 6.98 15.08
N THR A 66 -10.91 5.86 14.32
CA THR A 66 -10.38 5.86 12.96
C THR A 66 -11.37 6.56 12.04
N THR A 67 -11.04 7.76 11.57
CA THR A 67 -11.91 8.60 10.72
C THR A 67 -11.65 8.39 9.22
N TYR A 68 -10.51 7.83 8.83
CA TYR A 68 -10.12 7.61 7.43
C TYR A 68 -10.73 6.30 6.90
N PRO A 69 -11.73 6.37 5.97
CA PRO A 69 -12.49 5.20 5.54
C PRO A 69 -11.65 4.07 4.94
N PRO A 70 -10.64 4.32 4.07
CA PRO A 70 -9.81 3.25 3.53
C PRO A 70 -9.06 2.47 4.61
N ARG A 71 -8.64 3.12 5.69
CA ARG A 71 -7.98 2.47 6.82
C ARG A 71 -8.93 1.58 7.58
N LYS A 72 -10.16 2.05 7.83
CA LYS A 72 -11.20 1.27 8.47
C LYS A 72 -11.55 0.03 7.65
N ARG A 73 -11.70 0.18 6.32
CA ARG A 73 -11.94 -0.94 5.39
C ARG A 73 -10.81 -1.97 5.45
N PHE A 74 -9.56 -1.49 5.43
CA PHE A 74 -8.41 -2.39 5.53
C PHE A 74 -8.42 -3.16 6.85
N SER A 75 -8.71 -2.52 7.97
CA SER A 75 -8.80 -3.18 9.28
C SER A 75 -9.89 -4.25 9.31
N ILE A 76 -11.06 -4.00 8.72
CA ILE A 76 -12.12 -5.02 8.62
C ILE A 76 -11.66 -6.21 7.79
N ALA A 77 -11.06 -5.96 6.63
CA ALA A 77 -10.56 -7.01 5.74
C ALA A 77 -9.44 -7.83 6.39
N HIS A 78 -8.57 -7.19 7.17
CA HIS A 78 -7.49 -7.83 7.92
C HIS A 78 -8.05 -8.78 9.00
N GLU A 79 -9.03 -8.34 9.79
CA GLU A 79 -9.67 -9.18 10.81
C GLU A 79 -10.46 -10.35 10.19
N LEU A 80 -11.10 -10.12 9.03
CA LEU A 80 -11.67 -11.21 8.23
C LEU A 80 -10.58 -12.20 7.78
N GLY A 81 -9.40 -11.72 7.44
CA GLY A 81 -8.24 -12.55 7.10
C GLY A 81 -7.86 -13.50 8.23
N HIS A 82 -7.79 -13.01 9.45
CA HIS A 82 -7.55 -13.86 10.62
C HIS A 82 -8.63 -14.94 10.78
N PHE A 83 -9.88 -14.59 10.52
CA PHE A 83 -10.98 -15.55 10.60
C PHE A 83 -10.92 -16.62 9.50
N GLU A 84 -10.81 -16.23 8.25
CA GLU A 84 -10.81 -17.14 7.09
C GLU A 84 -9.58 -18.07 7.09
N LEU A 85 -8.44 -17.57 7.54
CA LEU A 85 -7.20 -18.32 7.65
C LEU A 85 -7.09 -19.15 8.94
N LYS A 86 -8.12 -19.06 9.82
CA LYS A 86 -8.18 -19.77 11.10
C LYS A 86 -6.99 -19.51 12.01
N HIS A 87 -6.57 -18.25 12.07
CA HIS A 87 -5.54 -17.83 13.02
C HIS A 87 -6.09 -17.90 14.44
N ASN A 88 -5.43 -18.64 15.33
CA ASN A 88 -5.92 -18.90 16.69
C ASN A 88 -5.41 -17.87 17.71
N VAL A 89 -5.27 -16.60 17.32
CA VAL A 89 -4.58 -15.62 18.17
C VAL A 89 -5.52 -14.48 18.52
N ILE A 90 -5.47 -14.05 19.79
CA ILE A 90 -6.05 -12.76 20.22
C ILE A 90 -5.00 -11.72 19.88
N HIS A 91 -5.19 -11.00 18.78
CA HIS A 91 -4.29 -9.92 18.38
C HIS A 91 -4.89 -8.57 18.74
N PHE A 92 -4.04 -7.72 19.28
CA PHE A 92 -4.28 -6.29 19.39
C PHE A 92 -3.43 -5.62 18.32
N ASP A 93 -4.05 -5.24 17.22
CA ASP A 93 -3.36 -4.48 16.17
C ASP A 93 -3.09 -3.07 16.66
N ASN A 94 -1.83 -2.75 16.83
CA ASN A 94 -1.38 -1.37 17.04
C ASN A 94 -1.25 -0.65 15.69
N VAL A 95 -1.35 0.68 15.70
CA VAL A 95 -1.09 1.53 14.51
C VAL A 95 0.24 1.18 13.82
N ALA A 96 1.22 0.67 14.59
CA ALA A 96 2.50 0.18 14.10
C ALA A 96 2.43 -1.20 13.40
N THR A 97 1.33 -1.96 13.53
CA THR A 97 1.18 -3.31 12.95
C THR A 97 0.64 -3.29 11.52
N LEU A 98 0.10 -2.17 11.07
CA LEU A 98 -0.14 -1.93 9.65
C LEU A 98 1.16 -1.77 8.85
N ASP A 99 2.30 -1.76 9.54
CA ASP A 99 3.62 -1.84 8.92
C ASP A 99 3.86 -3.28 8.42
N TYR A 100 3.71 -3.48 7.13
CA TYR A 100 3.78 -4.74 6.36
C TYR A 100 4.97 -5.67 6.70
N PHE A 101 5.93 -5.23 7.53
CA PHE A 101 7.23 -5.87 7.67
C PHE A 101 7.62 -6.32 9.08
N LYS A 102 6.77 -6.12 10.10
CA LYS A 102 7.25 -6.31 11.50
C LYS A 102 6.64 -7.47 12.27
N ASN A 103 5.57 -8.09 11.77
CA ASN A 103 4.83 -9.07 12.57
C ASN A 103 4.86 -10.47 11.97
N GLY A 104 4.74 -11.48 12.84
CA GLY A 104 4.90 -12.88 12.50
C GLY A 104 4.01 -13.35 11.32
N ASN A 105 4.18 -14.58 10.92
CA ASN A 105 3.60 -15.16 9.70
C ASN A 105 2.08 -14.91 9.54
N GLN A 106 1.32 -14.85 10.65
CA GLN A 106 -0.13 -14.69 10.65
C GLN A 106 -0.58 -13.27 10.29
N GLU A 107 0.14 -12.24 10.77
CA GLU A 107 -0.12 -10.85 10.42
C GLU A 107 0.17 -10.58 8.94
N THR A 108 1.27 -11.16 8.44
CA THR A 108 1.60 -11.08 7.02
C THR A 108 0.52 -11.73 6.18
N GLU A 109 0.06 -12.93 6.55
CA GLU A 109 -1.03 -13.63 5.85
C GLU A 109 -2.35 -12.82 5.90
N ALA A 110 -2.69 -12.20 7.03
CA ALA A 110 -3.89 -11.37 7.15
C ALA A 110 -3.80 -10.11 6.28
N ASN A 111 -2.62 -9.47 6.21
CA ASN A 111 -2.38 -8.34 5.32
C ASN A 111 -2.47 -8.72 3.84
N GLU A 112 -1.92 -9.87 3.45
CA GLU A 112 -2.00 -10.38 2.08
C GLU A 112 -3.44 -10.75 1.68
N PHE A 113 -4.19 -11.34 2.62
CA PHE A 113 -5.62 -11.60 2.45
C PHE A 113 -6.38 -10.30 2.23
N ALA A 114 -6.19 -9.30 3.11
CA ALA A 114 -6.85 -8.01 3.01
C ALA A 114 -6.52 -7.30 1.69
N ALA A 115 -5.26 -7.32 1.28
CA ALA A 115 -4.83 -6.72 0.02
C ALA A 115 -5.49 -7.40 -1.19
N GLU A 116 -5.61 -8.73 -1.21
CA GLU A 116 -6.25 -9.46 -2.31
C GLU A 116 -7.77 -9.31 -2.28
N LEU A 117 -8.40 -9.24 -1.09
CA LEU A 117 -9.83 -9.02 -0.95
C LEU A 117 -10.24 -7.64 -1.45
N LEU A 118 -9.49 -6.60 -1.08
CA LEU A 118 -9.82 -5.21 -1.41
C LEU A 118 -9.39 -4.81 -2.82
N ILE A 119 -8.26 -5.35 -3.30
CA ILE A 119 -7.68 -5.02 -4.60
C ILE A 119 -7.31 -6.33 -5.32
N PRO A 120 -8.29 -7.12 -5.78
CA PRO A 120 -8.03 -8.38 -6.45
C PRO A 120 -7.14 -8.18 -7.68
N LYS A 121 -6.08 -8.99 -7.82
CA LYS A 121 -5.10 -8.85 -8.93
C LYS A 121 -5.75 -8.92 -10.30
N THR A 122 -6.76 -9.75 -10.46
CA THR A 122 -7.50 -9.89 -11.72
C THR A 122 -8.20 -8.61 -12.13
N LYS A 123 -8.95 -7.99 -11.20
CA LYS A 123 -9.65 -6.72 -11.41
C LYS A 123 -8.67 -5.58 -11.62
N PHE A 124 -7.66 -5.50 -10.74
CA PHE A 124 -6.62 -4.48 -10.86
C PHE A 124 -5.95 -4.51 -12.24
N ASN A 125 -5.58 -5.71 -12.73
CA ASN A 125 -4.97 -5.86 -14.04
C ASN A 125 -5.92 -5.45 -15.18
N ALA A 126 -7.21 -5.71 -15.06
CA ALA A 126 -8.21 -5.27 -16.03
C ALA A 126 -8.31 -3.73 -16.06
N GLU A 127 -8.31 -3.10 -14.87
CA GLU A 127 -8.39 -1.65 -14.75
C GLU A 127 -7.15 -0.91 -15.29
N VAL A 128 -5.96 -1.47 -15.16
CA VAL A 128 -4.74 -0.82 -15.66
C VAL A 128 -4.39 -1.19 -17.10
N ALA A 129 -5.09 -2.15 -17.70
CA ALA A 129 -4.77 -2.65 -19.03
C ALA A 129 -4.87 -1.54 -20.09
N GLY A 130 -3.78 -1.34 -20.85
CA GLY A 130 -3.72 -0.34 -21.92
C GLY A 130 -3.73 1.12 -21.45
N LYS A 131 -3.73 1.38 -20.16
CA LYS A 131 -3.62 2.75 -19.61
C LYS A 131 -2.14 3.09 -19.38
N PRO A 132 -1.66 4.27 -19.83
CA PRO A 132 -0.32 4.74 -19.47
C PRO A 132 -0.26 5.00 -17.96
N PHE A 133 0.93 4.81 -17.38
CA PHE A 133 1.13 5.16 -15.98
C PHE A 133 1.04 6.67 -15.77
N SER A 134 0.37 7.07 -14.70
CA SER A 134 0.36 8.44 -14.20
C SER A 134 -0.04 8.46 -12.72
N PRO A 135 0.34 9.50 -11.94
CA PRO A 135 -0.16 9.70 -10.58
C PRO A 135 -1.69 9.72 -10.49
N LYS A 136 -2.35 10.36 -11.46
CA LYS A 136 -3.83 10.41 -11.55
C LYS A 136 -4.46 9.03 -11.72
N LEU A 137 -3.78 8.10 -12.38
CA LEU A 137 -4.26 6.72 -12.46
C LEU A 137 -4.28 6.07 -11.07
N LEU A 138 -3.27 6.32 -10.23
CA LEU A 138 -3.25 5.80 -8.86
C LEU A 138 -4.36 6.39 -8.00
N GLU A 139 -4.64 7.69 -8.14
CA GLU A 139 -5.75 8.37 -7.45
C GLU A 139 -7.09 7.77 -7.87
N HIS A 140 -7.34 7.67 -9.17
CA HIS A 140 -8.56 7.06 -9.71
C HIS A 140 -8.76 5.63 -9.20
N LEU A 141 -7.72 4.80 -9.23
CA LEU A 141 -7.79 3.43 -8.72
C LEU A 141 -8.04 3.39 -7.21
N ALA A 142 -7.48 4.33 -6.44
CA ALA A 142 -7.72 4.42 -5.00
C ALA A 142 -9.20 4.73 -4.68
N GLU A 143 -9.81 5.62 -5.46
CA GLU A 143 -11.24 5.92 -5.36
C GLU A 143 -12.09 4.72 -5.76
N GLU A 144 -11.84 4.11 -6.92
CA GLU A 144 -12.57 2.95 -7.44
C GLU A 144 -12.56 1.76 -6.48
N PHE A 145 -11.38 1.41 -5.92
CA PHE A 145 -11.26 0.30 -4.98
C PHE A 145 -11.60 0.66 -3.53
N GLY A 146 -11.91 1.93 -3.23
CA GLY A 146 -12.18 2.41 -1.87
C GLY A 146 -11.01 2.16 -0.91
N THR A 147 -9.76 2.33 -1.40
CA THR A 147 -8.53 2.05 -0.67
C THR A 147 -7.60 3.26 -0.63
N SER A 148 -6.50 3.16 0.10
CA SER A 148 -5.50 4.24 0.10
C SER A 148 -4.64 4.22 -1.16
N ILE A 149 -4.11 5.38 -1.55
CA ILE A 149 -3.10 5.51 -2.62
C ILE A 149 -1.91 4.58 -2.36
N SER A 150 -1.47 4.47 -1.11
CA SER A 150 -0.37 3.57 -0.74
C SER A 150 -0.71 2.11 -1.05
N SER A 151 -1.94 1.65 -0.77
CA SER A 151 -2.37 0.28 -1.07
C SER A 151 -2.40 0.01 -2.57
N ILE A 152 -2.91 0.95 -3.36
CA ILE A 152 -2.89 0.88 -4.82
C ILE A 152 -1.46 0.88 -5.35
N LEU A 153 -0.59 1.74 -4.83
CA LEU A 153 0.80 1.81 -5.24
C LEU A 153 1.53 0.49 -4.98
N TYR A 154 1.32 -0.14 -3.82
CA TYR A 154 1.87 -1.46 -3.54
C TYR A 154 1.38 -2.51 -4.55
N ARG A 155 0.09 -2.50 -4.87
CA ARG A 155 -0.47 -3.41 -5.89
C ARG A 155 0.12 -3.12 -7.27
N TYR A 156 0.28 -1.84 -7.63
CA TYR A 156 0.86 -1.43 -8.90
C TYR A 156 2.33 -1.86 -9.03
N ILE A 157 3.13 -1.69 -7.97
CA ILE A 157 4.51 -2.17 -7.92
C ILE A 157 4.59 -3.68 -8.15
N ASP A 158 3.64 -4.42 -7.59
CA ASP A 158 3.62 -5.89 -7.62
C ASP A 158 3.25 -6.44 -9.00
N VAL A 159 2.19 -5.91 -9.62
CA VAL A 159 1.58 -6.47 -10.84
C VAL A 159 1.32 -5.46 -11.95
N GLY A 160 1.56 -4.18 -11.73
CA GLY A 160 1.33 -3.14 -12.73
C GLY A 160 2.15 -3.34 -14.01
N PRO A 161 1.62 -2.90 -15.17
CA PRO A 161 2.27 -3.12 -16.46
C PRO A 161 3.53 -2.27 -16.64
N HIS A 162 3.55 -1.06 -16.10
CA HIS A 162 4.67 -0.14 -16.20
C HIS A 162 5.56 -0.24 -14.96
N PRO A 163 6.88 -0.44 -15.08
CA PRO A 163 7.78 -0.51 -13.93
C PRO A 163 7.89 0.85 -13.23
N ILE A 164 7.67 0.86 -11.92
CA ILE A 164 7.79 2.04 -11.08
C ILE A 164 8.61 1.75 -9.83
N ALA A 165 9.10 2.81 -9.20
CA ALA A 165 9.74 2.77 -7.90
C ALA A 165 9.02 3.72 -6.94
N ALA A 166 9.06 3.44 -5.65
CA ALA A 166 8.45 4.26 -4.62
C ALA A 166 9.37 4.42 -3.41
N VAL A 167 9.36 5.62 -2.84
CA VAL A 167 10.09 5.96 -1.62
C VAL A 167 9.13 6.59 -0.64
N PHE A 168 9.03 6.01 0.55
CA PHE A 168 8.27 6.57 1.64
C PHE A 168 9.19 7.30 2.60
N SER A 169 8.89 8.56 2.86
CA SER A 169 9.65 9.44 3.74
C SER A 169 8.76 10.04 4.82
N CYS A 170 9.32 10.23 6.00
CA CYS A 170 8.63 10.82 7.15
C CYS A 170 9.58 11.75 7.89
N ASN A 171 9.11 12.96 8.21
CA ASN A 171 9.93 13.97 8.90
C ASN A 171 11.31 14.18 8.24
N GLY A 172 11.35 14.24 6.91
CA GLY A 172 12.55 14.44 6.11
C GLY A 172 13.50 13.24 6.03
N LYS A 173 13.10 12.06 6.48
CA LYS A 173 13.92 10.83 6.44
C LYS A 173 13.26 9.75 5.61
N VAL A 174 14.06 9.05 4.82
CA VAL A 174 13.62 7.87 4.08
C VAL A 174 13.36 6.72 5.04
N MET A 175 12.13 6.21 5.04
CA MET A 175 11.70 5.12 5.91
C MET A 175 11.85 3.77 5.22
N PHE A 176 11.42 3.68 3.97
CA PHE A 176 11.60 2.49 3.15
C PHE A 176 11.50 2.81 1.66
N MET A 177 12.00 1.91 0.84
CA MET A 177 12.01 2.00 -0.62
C MET A 177 11.52 0.68 -1.20
N LYS A 178 10.68 0.75 -2.24
CA LYS A 178 10.18 -0.42 -2.96
C LYS A 178 10.14 -0.12 -4.45
N LYS A 179 10.31 -1.16 -5.29
CA LYS A 179 10.23 -1.01 -6.74
C LYS A 179 9.62 -2.24 -7.39
N SER A 180 9.07 -2.06 -8.58
CA SER A 180 8.59 -3.17 -9.42
C SER A 180 9.72 -4.16 -9.68
N PRO A 181 9.44 -5.47 -9.72
CA PRO A 181 10.46 -6.49 -10.00
C PRO A 181 11.24 -6.25 -11.31
N ARG A 182 10.55 -5.64 -12.30
CA ARG A 182 11.13 -5.30 -13.61
C ARG A 182 11.79 -3.93 -13.69
N TYR A 183 11.75 -3.12 -12.60
CA TYR A 183 12.40 -1.80 -12.60
C TYR A 183 13.92 -1.96 -12.70
N PRO A 184 14.57 -1.36 -13.71
CA PRO A 184 15.94 -1.73 -14.07
C PRO A 184 17.00 -1.17 -13.10
N ARG A 185 16.65 -0.14 -12.32
CA ARG A 185 17.62 0.57 -11.46
C ARG A 185 17.74 -0.05 -10.08
N ARG A 186 18.88 0.14 -9.46
CA ARG A 186 19.14 -0.22 -8.07
C ARG A 186 19.14 1.06 -7.23
N PHE A 187 18.35 1.08 -6.16
CA PHE A 187 18.39 2.19 -5.21
C PHE A 187 19.74 2.37 -4.56
N ILE A 188 20.09 3.64 -4.28
CA ILE A 188 21.07 3.97 -3.25
C ILE A 188 20.43 3.60 -1.90
N ASP A 189 21.18 3.04 -0.96
CA ASP A 189 20.66 2.75 0.38
C ASP A 189 20.54 4.06 1.18
N LEU A 190 19.34 4.60 1.20
CA LEU A 190 19.00 5.85 1.88
C LEU A 190 18.17 5.62 3.15
N THR A 191 17.94 4.37 3.53
CA THR A 191 17.09 4.04 4.68
C THR A 191 17.57 4.74 5.96
N LYS A 192 16.66 5.49 6.60
CA LYS A 192 16.90 6.34 7.78
C LYS A 192 17.80 7.58 7.55
N LEU A 193 18.29 7.78 6.34
CA LEU A 193 18.97 9.01 5.96
C LEU A 193 17.97 10.09 5.58
N SER A 194 18.45 11.33 5.49
CA SER A 194 17.64 12.44 4.95
C SER A 194 17.26 12.15 3.51
N VAL A 195 16.10 12.68 3.09
CA VAL A 195 15.73 12.68 1.66
C VAL A 195 16.86 13.31 0.85
N PRO A 196 17.17 12.79 -0.35
CA PRO A 196 18.30 13.28 -1.13
C PRO A 196 18.07 14.71 -1.61
N HIS A 197 19.16 15.44 -1.70
CA HIS A 197 19.17 16.76 -2.32
C HIS A 197 18.75 16.67 -3.80
N ASN A 198 18.00 17.66 -4.27
CA ASN A 198 17.37 17.71 -5.59
C ASN A 198 16.27 16.65 -5.85
N SER A 199 15.71 16.02 -4.83
CA SER A 199 14.46 15.28 -4.95
C SER A 199 13.25 16.20 -4.77
N VAL A 200 12.10 15.85 -5.34
CA VAL A 200 10.84 16.58 -5.10
C VAL A 200 10.44 16.48 -3.61
N ALA A 201 10.72 15.34 -2.98
CA ALA A 201 10.51 15.17 -1.55
C ALA A 201 11.32 16.16 -0.69
N GLU A 202 12.54 16.52 -1.12
CA GLU A 202 13.33 17.54 -0.42
C GLU A 202 12.66 18.92 -0.48
N GLU A 203 12.09 19.28 -1.61
CA GLU A 203 11.36 20.56 -1.74
C GLU A 203 10.25 20.67 -0.71
N TRP A 204 9.48 19.62 -0.49
CA TRP A 204 8.47 19.60 0.54
C TRP A 204 9.02 19.79 1.95
N PHE A 205 10.08 19.05 2.32
CA PHE A 205 10.58 19.05 3.70
C PHE A 205 11.45 20.25 4.06
N HIS A 206 12.16 20.81 3.08
CA HIS A 206 13.22 21.80 3.36
C HIS A 206 13.04 23.13 2.64
N ASP A 207 12.34 23.16 1.53
CA ASP A 207 12.11 24.37 0.75
C ASP A 207 10.72 24.37 0.12
N TYR A 208 9.72 24.45 0.96
CA TYR A 208 8.31 24.43 0.55
C TYR A 208 7.97 25.48 -0.52
N THR A 209 8.76 26.56 -0.65
CA THR A 209 8.53 27.58 -1.69
C THR A 209 8.83 27.09 -3.11
N ARG A 210 9.64 26.02 -3.23
CA ARG A 210 9.94 25.37 -4.50
C ARG A 210 8.99 24.24 -4.84
N TYR A 211 8.34 23.67 -3.82
CA TYR A 211 7.40 22.58 -4.02
C TYR A 211 6.15 23.07 -4.76
N CYS A 212 5.83 22.41 -5.87
CA CYS A 212 4.61 22.63 -6.61
C CYS A 212 3.72 21.38 -6.49
N GLU A 213 2.59 21.55 -5.83
CA GLU A 213 1.62 20.46 -5.65
C GLU A 213 1.08 20.01 -7.02
N SER A 214 0.98 18.72 -7.21
CA SER A 214 0.45 18.08 -8.43
C SER A 214 1.36 18.16 -9.67
N ASP A 215 2.60 18.61 -9.54
CA ASP A 215 3.52 18.62 -10.67
C ASP A 215 4.40 17.36 -10.71
N ILE A 216 4.49 16.79 -11.91
CA ILE A 216 5.49 15.78 -12.23
C ILE A 216 6.78 16.54 -12.52
N GLN A 217 7.85 16.22 -11.81
CA GLN A 217 9.14 16.85 -12.03
C GLN A 217 10.16 15.84 -12.55
N ASP A 218 11.06 16.32 -13.40
CA ASP A 218 12.21 15.55 -13.87
C ASP A 218 13.35 15.71 -12.87
N VAL A 219 13.85 14.60 -12.37
CA VAL A 219 15.01 14.55 -11.47
C VAL A 219 16.09 13.66 -12.06
N ASP A 220 17.34 13.97 -11.78
CA ASP A 220 18.45 13.13 -12.21
C ASP A 220 18.36 11.74 -11.57
N LEU A 221 18.60 10.68 -12.34
CA LEU A 221 18.54 9.30 -11.84
C LEU A 221 19.45 9.07 -10.63
N ASN A 222 20.60 9.76 -10.53
CA ASN A 222 21.53 9.63 -9.43
C ASN A 222 21.01 10.17 -8.09
N VAL A 223 19.87 10.84 -8.09
CA VAL A 223 19.19 11.28 -6.86
C VAL A 223 18.71 10.06 -6.06
N TRP A 224 18.12 9.08 -6.73
CA TRP A 224 17.52 7.92 -6.11
C TRP A 224 18.25 6.59 -6.36
N PHE A 225 19.04 6.52 -7.48
CA PHE A 225 19.58 5.26 -7.96
C PHE A 225 21.12 5.27 -8.07
N ASP A 226 21.71 4.10 -7.85
CA ASP A 226 23.14 3.89 -8.06
C ASP A 226 23.49 3.97 -9.55
N MET A 227 24.18 5.04 -9.91
CA MET A 227 24.62 5.34 -11.26
C MET A 227 26.15 5.17 -11.42
N SER A 228 26.78 4.30 -10.61
CA SER A 228 28.22 4.06 -10.65
C SER A 228 28.71 3.66 -12.05
N TRP A 229 27.91 2.87 -12.78
CA TRP A 229 28.19 2.47 -14.17
C TRP A 229 28.22 3.64 -15.17
N HIS A 230 27.47 4.71 -14.93
CA HIS A 230 27.42 5.87 -15.82
C HIS A 230 28.74 6.65 -15.82
N ARG A 231 29.50 6.58 -14.72
CA ARG A 231 30.84 7.22 -14.64
C ARG A 231 31.88 6.58 -15.56
N GLU A 232 31.63 5.35 -16.01
CA GLU A 232 32.46 4.61 -16.94
C GLU A 232 32.14 4.95 -18.41
N THR A 233 30.97 5.57 -18.64
CA THR A 233 30.58 6.07 -19.95
C THR A 233 31.07 7.53 -20.08
N ASN A 234 31.61 7.92 -21.21
CA ASN A 234 31.98 9.32 -21.47
C ASN A 234 30.76 10.23 -21.71
N ASP A 235 29.59 9.82 -21.26
CA ASP A 235 28.36 10.60 -21.42
C ASP A 235 28.36 11.76 -20.41
N ARG A 236 28.14 12.99 -20.90
CA ARG A 236 28.12 14.20 -20.09
C ARG A 236 26.76 14.50 -19.47
N PHE A 237 25.71 13.82 -19.93
CA PHE A 237 24.34 14.07 -19.47
C PHE A 237 23.88 12.95 -18.57
N MET A 238 23.51 13.30 -17.33
CA MET A 238 22.86 12.37 -16.42
C MET A 238 21.43 12.09 -16.96
N PRO A 239 21.05 10.82 -17.16
CA PRO A 239 19.66 10.52 -17.50
C PRO A 239 18.72 10.88 -16.35
N SER A 240 17.49 11.29 -16.69
CA SER A 240 16.45 11.69 -15.75
C SER A 240 15.38 10.61 -15.58
N CYS A 241 14.61 10.76 -14.54
CA CYS A 241 13.36 10.05 -14.29
C CYS A 241 12.31 11.07 -13.83
N HIS A 242 11.06 10.69 -13.90
CA HIS A 242 9.95 11.46 -13.34
C HIS A 242 9.80 11.16 -11.85
N GLU A 243 9.58 12.18 -11.05
CA GLU A 243 9.18 12.04 -9.64
C GLU A 243 7.88 12.81 -9.41
N TYR A 244 6.94 12.19 -8.70
CA TYR A 244 5.72 12.79 -8.20
C TYR A 244 5.54 12.42 -6.73
N CYS A 245 5.11 13.38 -5.90
CA CYS A 245 4.96 13.20 -4.46
C CYS A 245 3.50 13.29 -4.02
N PHE A 246 3.00 12.22 -3.41
CA PHE A 246 1.77 12.28 -2.61
C PHE A 246 2.12 12.70 -1.20
N ILE A 247 1.50 13.77 -0.73
CA ILE A 247 1.81 14.40 0.55
C ILE A 247 0.72 14.08 1.58
N SER A 248 1.12 13.91 2.82
CA SER A 248 0.23 13.95 3.97
C SER A 248 0.76 14.92 5.03
N ASP A 249 0.17 16.08 5.08
CA ASP A 249 0.51 17.14 6.05
C ASP A 249 0.35 16.68 7.49
N LEU A 250 -0.77 15.98 7.76
CA LEU A 250 -1.11 15.51 9.09
C LEU A 250 -0.02 14.65 9.73
N TYR A 251 0.65 13.83 8.91
CA TYR A 251 1.69 12.91 9.36
C TYR A 251 3.09 13.35 8.96
N ASN A 252 3.22 14.50 8.29
CA ASN A 252 4.47 14.98 7.70
C ASN A 252 5.19 13.87 6.92
N THR A 253 4.44 13.24 6.01
CA THR A 253 4.94 12.13 5.18
C THR A 253 4.85 12.44 3.70
N VAL A 254 5.81 11.93 2.96
CA VAL A 254 5.89 12.01 1.48
C VAL A 254 6.02 10.62 0.91
N LEU A 255 5.20 10.31 -0.08
CA LEU A 255 5.28 9.11 -0.88
C LEU A 255 5.71 9.53 -2.30
N SER A 256 7.02 9.46 -2.57
CA SER A 256 7.57 9.69 -3.91
C SER A 256 7.31 8.48 -4.80
N VAL A 257 6.74 8.71 -5.97
CA VAL A 257 6.60 7.72 -7.03
C VAL A 257 7.51 8.12 -8.19
N ILE A 258 8.34 7.18 -8.64
CA ILE A 258 9.43 7.42 -9.58
C ILE A 258 9.30 6.45 -10.75
N TRP A 259 9.42 6.96 -11.97
CA TRP A 259 9.37 6.14 -13.19
C TRP A 259 10.20 6.75 -14.32
N GLU A 260 10.51 5.93 -15.31
CA GLU A 260 11.17 6.29 -16.58
C GLU A 260 10.17 6.02 -17.72
N ASP A 261 10.26 6.76 -18.83
CA ASP A 261 9.43 6.56 -20.03
C ASP A 261 9.80 5.26 -20.79
#